data_3e987dae7f9095166b8b28525449fb3c
#
_entry.id   3e987dae7f9095166b8b28525449fb3c
#
_cell.length_a   1.000
_cell.length_b   1.000
_cell.length_c   1.000
_cell.angle_alpha   90.00
_cell.angle_beta   90.00
_cell.angle_gamma   90.00
#
_symmetry.space_group_name_H-M   'P 1'
#
loop_
_entity.id
_entity.type
_entity.pdbx_description
1 polymer ?
#
loop_
_entity_poly.entity_id
_entity_poly.type
_entity_poly.pdbx_seq_one_letter_code
_entity_poly.pdbx_strand_id
1 'polypeptide(L)'
;ITEDIVRSRYQASIQPGAQEAFSAMFPAPRQRWVHALASPEEAIRALPHETLVIHGREDRVIPLSNSLRLCALIPRAQLHVYGHCGHWTQIEHAGRFARLVRDFLTE
;
A
#
# COMPACT_ATOMS: atom_id res chain seq x y z
N ILE A 1 -12.15 5.16 -10.36
CA ILE A 1 -11.06 6.04 -10.90
C ILE A 1 -11.71 7.07 -11.77
N THR A 2 -11.50 8.34 -11.49
CA THR A 2 -12.03 9.46 -12.26
C THR A 2 -11.00 9.92 -13.31
N GLU A 3 -11.47 10.61 -14.36
CA GLU A 3 -10.59 11.19 -15.39
C GLU A 3 -9.58 12.18 -14.79
N ASP A 4 -9.99 12.95 -13.78
CA ASP A 4 -9.11 13.90 -13.09
C ASP A 4 -7.93 13.21 -12.40
N ILE A 5 -8.17 12.05 -11.77
CA ILE A 5 -7.09 11.26 -11.17
C ILE A 5 -6.13 10.76 -12.26
N VAL A 6 -6.64 10.24 -13.36
CA VAL A 6 -5.81 9.78 -14.49
C VAL A 6 -4.96 10.93 -15.03
N ARG A 7 -5.57 12.08 -15.28
CA ARG A 7 -4.89 13.27 -15.78
C ARG A 7 -3.80 13.76 -14.82
N SER A 8 -4.11 13.83 -13.53
CA SER A 8 -3.16 14.24 -12.49
C SER A 8 -1.95 13.31 -12.43
N ARG A 9 -2.16 11.99 -12.47
CA ARG A 9 -1.07 11.00 -12.47
C ARG A 9 -0.22 11.06 -13.73
N TYR A 10 -0.87 11.21 -14.88
CA TYR A 10 -0.14 11.38 -16.14
C TYR A 10 0.74 12.64 -16.11
N GLN A 11 0.18 13.78 -15.71
CA GLN A 11 0.94 15.03 -15.61
C GLN A 11 2.12 14.91 -14.64
N ALA A 12 1.96 14.23 -13.51
CA ALA A 12 3.05 13.97 -12.58
C ALA A 12 4.16 13.10 -13.22
N SER A 13 3.77 12.10 -14.00
CA SER A 13 4.74 11.17 -14.62
C SER A 13 5.57 11.79 -15.74
N ILE A 14 5.08 12.85 -16.39
CA ILE A 14 5.79 13.55 -17.46
C ILE A 14 6.54 14.80 -17.01
N GLN A 15 6.56 15.10 -15.70
CA GLN A 15 7.34 16.22 -15.18
C GLN A 15 8.83 16.02 -15.47
N PRO A 16 9.59 17.11 -15.73
CA PRO A 16 11.03 17.03 -15.89
C PRO A 16 11.69 16.30 -14.70
N GLY A 17 12.53 15.32 -15.01
CA GLY A 17 13.24 14.52 -14.01
C GLY A 17 12.47 13.33 -13.43
N ALA A 18 11.17 13.18 -13.68
CA ALA A 18 10.38 12.07 -13.13
C ALA A 18 10.84 10.70 -13.65
N GLN A 19 11.08 10.58 -14.94
CA GLN A 19 11.57 9.35 -15.60
C GLN A 19 12.98 9.00 -15.14
N GLU A 20 13.86 9.98 -15.08
CA GLU A 20 15.24 9.84 -14.63
C GLU A 20 15.30 9.40 -13.17
N ALA A 21 14.51 10.03 -12.31
CA ALA A 21 14.40 9.68 -10.88
C ALA A 21 13.93 8.24 -10.70
N PHE A 22 12.87 7.83 -11.40
CA PHE A 22 12.39 6.45 -11.37
C PHE A 22 13.43 5.45 -11.85
N SER A 23 14.10 5.74 -12.97
CA SER A 23 15.15 4.89 -13.54
C SER A 23 16.37 4.78 -12.62
N ALA A 24 16.69 5.83 -11.88
CA ALA A 24 17.78 5.83 -10.90
C ALA A 24 17.45 4.97 -9.67
N MET A 25 16.19 4.93 -9.24
CA MET A 25 15.75 4.08 -8.14
C MET A 25 15.75 2.60 -8.51
N PHE A 26 15.41 2.28 -9.76
CA PHE A 26 15.28 0.91 -10.26
C PHE A 26 16.10 0.72 -11.56
N PRO A 27 17.45 0.83 -11.51
CA PRO A 27 18.29 0.56 -12.68
C PRO A 27 18.16 -0.91 -13.13
N ALA A 28 18.54 -1.19 -14.37
CA ALA A 28 18.52 -2.56 -14.88
C ALA A 28 19.54 -3.45 -14.12
N PRO A 29 19.22 -4.70 -13.81
CA PRO A 29 17.93 -5.40 -13.91
C PRO A 29 16.97 -5.00 -12.79
N ARG A 30 15.84 -4.41 -13.14
CA ARG A 30 14.90 -3.77 -12.20
C ARG A 30 14.38 -4.71 -11.11
N GLN A 31 14.10 -5.95 -11.45
CA GLN A 31 13.55 -6.94 -10.52
C GLN A 31 14.48 -7.20 -9.32
N ARG A 32 15.79 -7.10 -9.49
CA ARG A 32 16.76 -7.21 -8.39
C ARG A 32 16.51 -6.16 -7.30
N TRP A 33 16.20 -4.94 -7.68
CA TRP A 33 15.97 -3.84 -6.75
C TRP A 33 14.61 -3.94 -6.07
N VAL A 34 13.60 -4.44 -6.78
CA VAL A 34 12.30 -4.75 -6.17
C VAL A 34 12.45 -5.83 -5.10
N HIS A 35 13.22 -6.89 -5.37
CA HIS A 35 13.49 -7.93 -4.36
C HIS A 35 14.29 -7.40 -3.17
N ALA A 36 15.20 -6.45 -3.38
CA ALA A 36 15.98 -5.83 -2.30
C ALA A 36 15.12 -4.98 -1.34
N LEU A 37 13.90 -4.58 -1.73
CA LEU A 37 12.95 -3.88 -0.87
C LEU A 37 12.18 -4.84 0.07
N ALA A 38 12.24 -6.15 -0.17
CA ALA A 38 11.52 -7.11 0.65
C ALA A 38 12.17 -7.22 2.05
N SER A 39 11.36 -7.06 3.08
CA SER A 39 11.79 -7.27 4.45
C SER A 39 11.78 -8.77 4.78
N PRO A 40 12.80 -9.29 5.50
CA PRO A 40 12.78 -10.66 6.00
C PRO A 40 11.58 -10.92 6.92
N GLU A 41 11.00 -12.13 6.87
CA GLU A 41 9.86 -12.48 7.73
C GLU A 41 10.17 -12.34 9.23
N GLU A 42 11.41 -12.64 9.65
CA GLU A 42 11.81 -12.47 11.04
C GLU A 42 11.72 -11.01 11.50
N ALA A 43 12.08 -10.05 10.64
CA ALA A 43 11.97 -8.64 10.94
C ALA A 43 10.50 -8.21 11.07
N ILE A 44 9.62 -8.76 10.21
CA ILE A 44 8.19 -8.49 10.28
C ILE A 44 7.58 -9.07 11.56
N ARG A 45 7.95 -10.31 11.94
CA ARG A 45 7.50 -10.96 13.19
C ARG A 45 7.97 -10.24 14.44
N ALA A 46 9.09 -9.54 14.36
CA ALA A 46 9.68 -8.80 15.48
C ALA A 46 9.09 -7.39 15.67
N LEU A 47 8.13 -6.96 14.83
CA LEU A 47 7.51 -5.64 14.96
C LEU A 47 6.73 -5.54 16.28
N PRO A 48 7.10 -4.62 17.19
CA PRO A 48 6.43 -4.49 18.49
C PRO A 48 5.20 -3.58 18.46
N HIS A 49 4.95 -2.93 17.33
CA HIS A 49 3.96 -1.86 17.22
C HIS A 49 2.56 -2.39 16.97
N GLU A 50 1.55 -1.71 17.52
CA GLU A 50 0.17 -1.85 17.03
C GLU A 50 0.13 -1.51 15.55
N THR A 51 -0.47 -2.37 14.76
CA THR A 51 -0.47 -2.24 13.30
C THR A 51 -1.87 -2.42 12.74
N LEU A 52 -2.34 -1.42 12.00
CA LEU A 52 -3.57 -1.50 11.24
C LEU A 52 -3.27 -1.76 9.76
N VAL A 53 -3.66 -2.91 9.26
CA VAL A 53 -3.61 -3.27 7.84
C VAL A 53 -4.97 -2.98 7.22
N ILE A 54 -5.00 -2.21 6.13
CA ILE A 54 -6.23 -1.87 5.41
C ILE A 54 -6.12 -2.38 3.96
N HIS A 55 -7.15 -3.07 3.47
CA HIS A 55 -7.14 -3.65 2.13
C HIS A 55 -8.51 -3.54 1.46
N GLY A 56 -8.53 -3.34 0.14
CA GLY A 56 -9.73 -3.44 -0.67
C GLY A 56 -9.93 -4.87 -1.16
N ARG A 57 -11.10 -5.45 -0.91
CA ARG A 57 -11.37 -6.86 -1.28
C ARG A 57 -11.21 -7.12 -2.78
N GLU A 58 -11.51 -6.15 -3.60
CA GLU A 58 -11.45 -6.22 -5.06
C GLU A 58 -10.12 -5.67 -5.63
N ASP A 59 -9.08 -5.56 -4.80
CA ASP A 59 -7.76 -5.11 -5.23
C ASP A 59 -7.18 -6.09 -6.28
N ARG A 60 -6.90 -5.54 -7.48
CA ARG A 60 -6.31 -6.28 -8.61
C ARG A 60 -4.82 -6.06 -8.78
N VAL A 61 -4.21 -5.22 -7.94
CA VAL A 61 -2.78 -4.92 -7.97
C VAL A 61 -2.05 -5.78 -6.95
N ILE A 62 -2.55 -5.79 -5.70
CA ILE A 62 -2.00 -6.60 -4.61
C ILE A 62 -3.10 -7.55 -4.11
N PRO A 63 -2.88 -8.87 -4.14
CA PRO A 63 -3.85 -9.83 -3.64
C PRO A 63 -4.13 -9.66 -2.15
N LEU A 64 -5.38 -9.83 -1.72
CA LEU A 64 -5.78 -9.80 -0.31
C LEU A 64 -4.98 -10.78 0.57
N SER A 65 -4.54 -11.90 -0.01
CA SER A 65 -3.69 -12.88 0.66
C SER A 65 -2.41 -12.29 1.25
N ASN A 66 -1.85 -11.22 0.64
CA ASN A 66 -0.68 -10.53 1.17
C ASN A 66 -1.00 -9.85 2.52
N SER A 67 -2.15 -9.19 2.64
CA SER A 67 -2.57 -8.56 3.89
C SER A 67 -2.95 -9.58 4.96
N LEU A 68 -3.56 -10.70 4.58
CA LEU A 68 -3.78 -11.83 5.48
C LEU A 68 -2.46 -12.39 6.00
N ARG A 69 -1.46 -12.52 5.13
CA ARG A 69 -0.11 -12.96 5.53
C ARG A 69 0.56 -11.97 6.48
N LEU A 70 0.51 -10.68 6.20
CA LEU A 70 1.05 -9.63 7.10
C LEU A 70 0.38 -9.69 8.48
N CYS A 71 -0.94 -9.79 8.52
CA CYS A 71 -1.69 -9.88 9.77
C CYS A 71 -1.33 -11.15 10.57
N ALA A 72 -1.02 -12.26 9.89
CA ALA A 72 -0.55 -13.48 10.55
C ALA A 72 0.90 -13.39 11.05
N LEU A 73 1.73 -12.57 10.43
CA LEU A 73 3.14 -12.39 10.80
C LEU A 73 3.34 -11.38 11.93
N ILE A 74 2.64 -10.25 11.87
CA ILE A 74 2.80 -9.14 12.82
C ILE A 74 2.00 -9.45 14.09
N PRO A 75 2.63 -9.58 15.26
CA PRO A 75 1.95 -10.06 16.49
C PRO A 75 0.78 -9.17 16.94
N ARG A 76 0.85 -7.86 16.70
CA ARG A 76 -0.14 -6.87 17.13
C ARG A 76 -0.83 -6.22 15.95
N ALA A 77 -1.12 -7.01 14.92
CA ALA A 77 -1.81 -6.53 13.73
C ALA A 77 -3.31 -6.80 13.80
N GLN A 78 -4.07 -5.87 13.27
CA GLN A 78 -5.46 -6.04 12.93
C GLN A 78 -5.68 -5.73 11.45
N LEU A 79 -6.59 -6.42 10.80
CA LEU A 79 -6.89 -6.26 9.38
C LEU A 79 -8.32 -5.75 9.19
N HIS A 80 -8.45 -4.67 8.44
CA HIS A 80 -9.75 -4.18 7.97
C HIS A 80 -9.84 -4.32 6.44
N VAL A 81 -10.88 -5.02 5.97
CA VAL A 81 -11.13 -5.23 4.55
C VAL A 81 -12.38 -4.49 4.12
N TYR A 82 -12.24 -3.56 3.17
CA TYR A 82 -13.39 -2.89 2.56
C TYR A 82 -13.94 -3.73 1.39
N GLY A 83 -15.21 -4.06 1.42
CA GLY A 83 -15.93 -4.55 0.25
C GLY A 83 -16.23 -3.43 -0.74
N HIS A 84 -16.40 -3.77 -2.01
CA HIS A 84 -16.59 -2.82 -3.12
C HIS A 84 -15.47 -1.77 -3.16
N CYS A 85 -14.22 -2.22 -3.01
CA CYS A 85 -13.05 -1.38 -2.90
C CYS A 85 -11.86 -2.05 -3.58
N GLY A 86 -11.18 -1.32 -4.43
CA GLY A 86 -9.96 -1.76 -5.11
C GLY A 86 -8.70 -1.34 -4.35
N HIS A 87 -7.67 -0.97 -5.13
CA HIS A 87 -6.33 -0.71 -4.60
C HIS A 87 -6.23 0.58 -3.77
N TRP A 88 -7.04 1.60 -4.07
CA TRP A 88 -6.92 2.91 -3.43
C TRP A 88 -8.00 3.14 -2.37
N THR A 89 -7.92 2.39 -1.28
CA THR A 89 -8.88 2.42 -0.17
C THR A 89 -9.11 3.83 0.39
N GLN A 90 -8.04 4.62 0.50
CA GLN A 90 -8.07 6.00 1.00
C GLN A 90 -8.78 6.99 0.06
N ILE A 91 -8.92 6.65 -1.22
CA ILE A 91 -9.65 7.45 -2.22
C ILE A 91 -11.07 6.91 -2.37
N GLU A 92 -11.21 5.59 -2.54
CA GLU A 92 -12.49 4.95 -2.83
C GLU A 92 -13.45 5.01 -1.64
N HIS A 93 -12.93 4.97 -0.42
CA HIS A 93 -13.70 5.05 0.84
C HIS A 93 -13.18 6.15 1.77
N ALA A 94 -12.82 7.32 1.26
CA ALA A 94 -12.09 8.37 1.97
C ALA A 94 -12.63 8.68 3.39
N GLY A 95 -13.93 8.90 3.53
CA GLY A 95 -14.53 9.23 4.82
C GLY A 95 -14.49 8.07 5.82
N ARG A 96 -14.68 6.83 5.37
CA ARG A 96 -14.61 5.64 6.21
C ARG A 96 -13.16 5.33 6.60
N PHE A 97 -12.24 5.47 5.64
CA PHE A 97 -10.81 5.31 5.84
C PHE A 97 -10.30 6.29 6.90
N ALA A 98 -10.61 7.58 6.76
CA ALA A 98 -10.18 8.60 7.72
C ALA A 98 -10.69 8.34 9.14
N ARG A 99 -11.95 7.91 9.30
CA ARG A 99 -12.50 7.55 10.61
C ARG A 99 -11.77 6.35 11.22
N LEU A 100 -11.60 5.28 10.45
CA LEU A 100 -10.93 4.06 10.91
C LEU A 100 -9.48 4.35 11.38
N VAL A 101 -8.73 5.11 10.59
CA VAL A 101 -7.34 5.47 10.94
C VAL A 101 -7.30 6.36 12.18
N ARG A 102 -8.18 7.37 12.26
CA ARG A 102 -8.26 8.23 13.44
C ARG A 102 -8.58 7.41 14.69
N ASP A 103 -9.59 6.56 14.63
CA ASP A 103 -10.02 5.76 15.77
C ASP A 103 -8.87 4.84 16.24
N PHE A 104 -8.17 4.18 15.31
CA PHE A 104 -6.99 3.39 15.61
C PHE A 104 -5.86 4.19 16.29
N LEU A 105 -5.63 5.43 15.86
CA LEU A 105 -4.54 6.27 16.40
C LEU A 105 -4.88 6.91 17.75
N THR A 106 -6.16 6.89 18.15
CA THR A 106 -6.64 7.52 19.40
C THR A 106 -7.01 6.52 20.48
N GLU A 107 -7.02 5.23 20.18
CA GLU A 107 -7.17 4.15 21.15
C GLU A 107 -5.90 3.97 22.00
#